data_b2fbb20882f30f7cec20c0965864a241
#
_entry.id   b2fbb20882f30f7cec20c0965864a241
#
_cell.length_a   1.000
_cell.length_b   1.000
_cell.length_c   1.000
_cell.angle_alpha   90.00
_cell.angle_beta   90.00
_cell.angle_gamma   90.00
#
_symmetry.space_group_name_H-M   'P 1'
#
loop_
_entity.id
_entity.type
_entity.pdbx_description
1 polymer ?
#
loop_
_entity_poly.entity_id
_entity_poly.type
_entity_poly.pdbx_seq_one_letter_code
_entity_poly.pdbx_strand_id
1 'polypeptide(L)'
;MDIQSIRESERKSHIELYSNEELYREGSWLNKSIKTVTDLFSLFEECEKFHALDLGSGVGRNSIAIAKQFENISCRVDCVDILELAIEKLQENAKRFGVEERIRGIVSPIEEFEFAPDTYDLILAVSALEHIDSKESFVKKLKEMRDGIKPQGVVCLVVNSEVREKNKETGEDLFPQFEVNLPTEELQEILQKTFDGWEVLKSTVRAQKYEIPREGCVSELSTNVVTYVIRRIR
;
A
#
# COMPACT_ATOMS: atom_id res chain seq x y z
N MET A 1 23.73 4.60 1.21
CA MET A 1 23.10 3.92 2.37
C MET A 1 22.75 2.53 1.86
N ASP A 2 22.96 1.48 2.62
CA ASP A 2 22.56 0.13 2.20
C ASP A 2 21.08 -0.13 2.53
N ILE A 3 20.48 -1.12 1.88
CA ILE A 3 19.06 -1.48 2.03
C ILE A 3 18.71 -1.80 3.49
N GLN A 4 19.63 -2.44 4.23
CA GLN A 4 19.38 -2.79 5.63
C GLN A 4 19.25 -1.53 6.50
N SER A 5 20.09 -0.53 6.28
CA SER A 5 20.01 0.76 6.97
C SER A 5 18.71 1.51 6.67
N ILE A 6 18.23 1.47 5.41
CA ILE A 6 16.96 2.08 5.01
C ILE A 6 15.81 1.37 5.74
N ARG A 7 15.74 0.04 5.67
CA ARG A 7 14.70 -0.76 6.33
C ARG A 7 14.69 -0.59 7.84
N GLU A 8 15.85 -0.49 8.49
CA GLU A 8 15.91 -0.27 9.92
C GLU A 8 15.41 1.12 10.33
N SER A 9 15.72 2.15 9.55
CA SER A 9 15.22 3.50 9.77
C SER A 9 13.71 3.60 9.56
N GLU A 10 13.20 3.06 8.45
CA GLU A 10 11.76 2.97 8.17
C GLU A 10 11.03 2.18 9.27
N ARG A 11 11.59 1.05 9.68
CA ARG A 11 11.05 0.24 10.79
C ARG A 11 10.90 1.05 12.07
N LYS A 12 11.93 1.81 12.47
CA LYS A 12 11.88 2.66 13.68
C LYS A 12 10.78 3.72 13.56
N SER A 13 10.71 4.41 12.43
CA SER A 13 9.71 5.45 12.17
C SER A 13 8.29 4.91 12.22
N HIS A 14 8.05 3.74 11.60
CA HIS A 14 6.73 3.11 11.61
C HIS A 14 6.35 2.54 12.98
N ILE A 15 7.30 1.96 13.73
CA ILE A 15 7.05 1.49 15.11
C ILE A 15 6.62 2.65 16.00
N GLU A 16 7.33 3.77 15.95
CA GLU A 16 6.97 4.96 16.72
C GLU A 16 5.58 5.48 16.33
N LEU A 17 5.32 5.57 15.03
CA LEU A 17 4.05 6.01 14.48
C LEU A 17 2.89 5.12 14.92
N TYR A 18 3.00 3.80 14.73
CA TYR A 18 1.94 2.84 15.06
C TYR A 18 1.74 2.67 16.57
N SER A 19 2.76 2.99 17.39
CA SER A 19 2.63 3.01 18.83
C SER A 19 1.85 4.22 19.35
N ASN A 20 1.92 5.35 18.65
CA ASN A 20 1.36 6.63 19.09
C ASN A 20 0.04 7.01 18.39
N GLU A 21 -0.25 6.41 17.25
CA GLU A 21 -1.43 6.74 16.43
C GLU A 21 -2.52 5.69 16.54
N GLU A 22 -3.73 6.16 16.82
CA GLU A 22 -4.93 5.34 16.85
C GLU A 22 -5.62 5.34 15.48
N LEU A 23 -5.97 4.12 15.01
CA LEU A 23 -6.70 3.98 13.74
C LEU A 23 -8.06 4.68 13.81
N TYR A 24 -8.37 5.48 12.79
CA TYR A 24 -9.59 6.26 12.62
C TYR A 24 -9.80 7.38 13.67
N ARG A 25 -8.73 7.78 14.38
CA ARG A 25 -8.78 8.98 15.21
C ARG A 25 -8.87 10.22 14.32
N GLU A 26 -9.78 11.14 14.65
CA GLU A 26 -9.92 12.41 13.96
C GLU A 26 -8.62 13.24 14.05
N GLY A 27 -8.23 13.87 12.93
CA GLY A 27 -6.99 14.65 12.83
C GLY A 27 -5.72 13.84 12.55
N SER A 28 -5.78 12.51 12.65
CA SER A 28 -4.67 11.64 12.26
C SER A 28 -4.67 11.39 10.74
N TRP A 29 -3.51 11.09 10.17
CA TRP A 29 -3.41 10.62 8.79
C TRP A 29 -4.05 9.22 8.62
N LEU A 30 -4.22 8.46 9.71
CA LEU A 30 -4.96 7.20 9.78
C LEU A 30 -6.48 7.39 9.99
N ASN A 31 -7.01 8.61 9.90
CA ASN A 31 -8.39 8.94 10.26
C ASN A 31 -9.44 8.24 9.40
N LYS A 32 -9.10 7.78 8.21
CA LYS A 32 -10.00 7.05 7.29
C LYS A 32 -9.23 6.30 6.23
N SER A 33 -9.87 5.30 5.62
CA SER A 33 -9.39 4.68 4.37
C SER A 33 -9.21 5.72 3.28
N ILE A 34 -8.27 5.51 2.37
CA ILE A 34 -8.08 6.44 1.25
C ILE A 34 -9.27 6.41 0.30
N LYS A 35 -9.64 7.59 -0.19
CA LYS A 35 -10.80 7.75 -1.09
C LYS A 35 -10.71 6.85 -2.32
N THR A 36 -9.52 6.64 -2.88
CA THR A 36 -9.33 5.76 -4.04
C THR A 36 -9.80 4.33 -3.75
N VAL A 37 -9.59 3.81 -2.55
CA VAL A 37 -10.04 2.47 -2.15
C VAL A 37 -11.55 2.43 -1.94
N THR A 38 -12.11 3.42 -1.22
CA THR A 38 -13.56 3.46 -0.97
C THR A 38 -14.39 3.68 -2.24
N ASP A 39 -13.84 4.40 -3.23
CA ASP A 39 -14.50 4.59 -4.53
C ASP A 39 -14.64 3.27 -5.33
N LEU A 40 -13.86 2.23 -5.01
CA LEU A 40 -13.92 0.93 -5.67
C LEU A 40 -15.03 0.03 -5.12
N PHE A 41 -15.59 0.31 -3.97
CA PHE A 41 -16.55 -0.57 -3.31
C PHE A 41 -17.78 -0.85 -4.18
N SER A 42 -18.26 0.15 -4.92
CA SER A 42 -19.39 0.02 -5.82
C SER A 42 -19.19 -0.97 -6.96
N LEU A 43 -17.94 -1.30 -7.31
CA LEU A 43 -17.65 -2.28 -8.34
C LEU A 43 -17.94 -3.73 -7.90
N PHE A 44 -18.11 -3.95 -6.59
CA PHE A 44 -18.24 -5.26 -5.98
C PHE A 44 -19.55 -5.46 -5.19
N GLU A 45 -20.52 -4.53 -5.36
CA GLU A 45 -21.80 -4.59 -4.60
C GLU A 45 -22.64 -5.85 -4.90
N GLU A 46 -22.49 -6.42 -6.09
CA GLU A 46 -23.22 -7.62 -6.51
C GLU A 46 -22.47 -8.94 -6.19
N CYS A 47 -21.29 -8.85 -5.56
CA CYS A 47 -20.52 -10.05 -5.22
C CYS A 47 -21.13 -10.78 -4.02
N GLU A 48 -21.29 -12.11 -4.13
CA GLU A 48 -21.65 -12.97 -2.99
C GLU A 48 -20.45 -13.35 -2.12
N LYS A 49 -19.25 -13.34 -2.74
CA LYS A 49 -17.96 -13.62 -2.09
C LYS A 49 -16.95 -12.60 -2.52
N PHE A 50 -16.16 -12.13 -1.60
CA PHE A 50 -15.12 -11.12 -1.87
C PHE A 50 -13.82 -11.48 -1.17
N HIS A 51 -12.73 -11.54 -1.92
CA HIS A 51 -11.41 -11.82 -1.40
C HIS A 51 -10.44 -10.71 -1.82
N ALA A 52 -9.94 -9.95 -0.85
CA ALA A 52 -8.97 -8.89 -1.10
C ALA A 52 -7.59 -9.24 -0.55
N LEU A 53 -6.55 -8.63 -1.15
CA LEU A 53 -5.18 -8.62 -0.67
C LEU A 53 -4.74 -7.17 -0.48
N ASP A 54 -4.17 -6.86 0.69
CA ASP A 54 -3.60 -5.56 1.03
C ASP A 54 -2.10 -5.75 1.32
N LEU A 55 -1.25 -5.36 0.36
CA LEU A 55 0.20 -5.44 0.44
C LEU A 55 0.74 -4.15 1.09
N GLY A 56 1.45 -4.27 2.21
CA GLY A 56 1.83 -3.16 3.05
C GLY A 56 0.62 -2.61 3.83
N SER A 57 -0.14 -3.52 4.47
CA SER A 57 -1.42 -3.20 5.10
C SER A 57 -1.31 -2.26 6.30
N GLY A 58 -0.11 -2.15 6.90
CA GLY A 58 0.10 -1.43 8.14
C GLY A 58 -0.85 -1.91 9.23
N VAL A 59 -1.42 -0.96 9.95
CA VAL A 59 -2.39 -1.24 11.05
C VAL A 59 -3.83 -1.42 10.55
N GLY A 60 -4.04 -1.58 9.23
CA GLY A 60 -5.33 -1.94 8.64
C GLY A 60 -6.22 -0.78 8.18
N ARG A 61 -5.64 0.40 7.88
CA ARG A 61 -6.42 1.57 7.47
C ARG A 61 -7.40 1.31 6.31
N ASN A 62 -6.97 0.54 5.31
CA ASN A 62 -7.79 0.17 4.16
C ASN A 62 -8.50 -1.17 4.40
N SER A 63 -7.79 -2.15 4.94
CA SER A 63 -8.28 -3.51 5.17
C SER A 63 -9.51 -3.57 6.06
N ILE A 64 -9.52 -2.81 7.18
CA ILE A 64 -10.68 -2.73 8.09
C ILE A 64 -11.89 -2.10 7.39
N ALA A 65 -11.68 -1.05 6.59
CA ALA A 65 -12.76 -0.42 5.84
C ALA A 65 -13.38 -1.39 4.80
N ILE A 66 -12.54 -2.17 4.12
CA ILE A 66 -12.99 -3.22 3.19
C ILE A 66 -13.80 -4.28 3.93
N ALA A 67 -13.27 -4.83 5.03
CA ALA A 67 -13.93 -5.88 5.79
C ALA A 67 -15.29 -5.42 6.35
N LYS A 68 -15.40 -4.15 6.74
CA LYS A 68 -16.68 -3.55 7.17
C LYS A 68 -17.66 -3.34 6.01
N GLN A 69 -17.18 -2.87 4.87
CA GLN A 69 -18.04 -2.65 3.70
C GLN A 69 -18.72 -3.93 3.23
N PHE A 70 -17.99 -5.04 3.27
CA PHE A 70 -18.46 -6.34 2.81
C PHE A 70 -18.85 -7.30 3.96
N GLU A 71 -19.28 -6.76 5.11
CA GLU A 71 -19.64 -7.56 6.28
C GLU A 71 -20.87 -8.47 6.09
N ASN A 72 -21.74 -8.13 5.14
CA ASN A 72 -22.97 -8.88 4.84
C ASN A 72 -22.77 -10.05 3.85
N ILE A 73 -21.55 -10.24 3.35
CA ILE A 73 -21.22 -11.32 2.43
C ILE A 73 -20.01 -12.11 2.94
N SER A 74 -19.67 -13.22 2.28
CA SER A 74 -18.44 -13.96 2.55
C SER A 74 -17.23 -13.12 2.13
N CYS A 75 -16.66 -12.36 3.07
CA CYS A 75 -15.51 -11.47 2.85
C CYS A 75 -14.28 -12.00 3.58
N ARG A 76 -13.13 -11.95 2.89
CA ARG A 76 -11.81 -12.18 3.46
C ARG A 76 -10.83 -11.14 2.95
N VAL A 77 -9.97 -10.63 3.81
CA VAL A 77 -8.88 -9.71 3.48
C VAL A 77 -7.58 -10.29 4.01
N ASP A 78 -6.69 -10.69 3.10
CA ASP A 78 -5.33 -11.07 3.44
C ASP A 78 -4.49 -9.77 3.52
N CYS A 79 -3.85 -9.55 4.65
CA CYS A 79 -3.14 -8.32 4.99
C CYS A 79 -1.67 -8.65 5.23
N VAL A 80 -0.79 -8.18 4.37
CA VAL A 80 0.65 -8.48 4.42
C VAL A 80 1.41 -7.23 4.86
N ASP A 81 2.27 -7.38 5.85
CA ASP A 81 3.20 -6.34 6.26
C ASP A 81 4.49 -6.97 6.80
N ILE A 82 5.62 -6.31 6.60
CA ILE A 82 6.91 -6.78 7.10
C ILE A 82 7.05 -6.59 8.61
N LEU A 83 6.28 -5.67 9.21
CA LEU A 83 6.35 -5.32 10.62
C LEU A 83 5.39 -6.19 11.44
N GLU A 84 5.93 -6.99 12.34
CA GLU A 84 5.13 -7.78 13.29
C GLU A 84 4.19 -6.88 14.11
N LEU A 85 4.68 -5.74 14.61
CA LEU A 85 3.86 -4.76 15.33
C LEU A 85 2.69 -4.24 14.49
N ALA A 86 2.87 -4.03 13.19
CA ALA A 86 1.79 -3.60 12.31
C ALA A 86 0.68 -4.66 12.25
N ILE A 87 1.05 -5.94 12.12
CA ILE A 87 0.10 -7.06 12.10
C ILE A 87 -0.56 -7.26 13.47
N GLU A 88 0.17 -7.11 14.58
CA GLU A 88 -0.43 -7.13 15.92
C GLU A 88 -1.48 -6.02 16.08
N LYS A 89 -1.14 -4.80 15.70
CA LYS A 89 -2.06 -3.65 15.72
C LYS A 89 -3.25 -3.82 14.77
N LEU A 90 -3.03 -4.40 13.59
CA LEU A 90 -4.09 -4.77 12.65
C LEU A 90 -5.10 -5.73 13.33
N GLN A 91 -4.62 -6.76 14.03
CA GLN A 91 -5.49 -7.74 14.73
C GLN A 91 -6.26 -7.09 15.89
N GLU A 92 -5.59 -6.22 16.68
CA GLU A 92 -6.26 -5.43 17.72
C GLU A 92 -7.38 -4.55 17.13
N ASN A 93 -7.09 -3.87 16.01
CA ASN A 93 -8.05 -3.04 15.30
C ASN A 93 -9.19 -3.88 14.70
N ALA A 94 -8.88 -5.01 14.08
CA ALA A 94 -9.89 -5.92 13.52
C ALA A 94 -10.89 -6.36 14.59
N LYS A 95 -10.40 -6.75 15.77
CA LYS A 95 -11.22 -7.10 16.94
C LYS A 95 -12.05 -5.90 17.44
N ARG A 96 -11.41 -4.72 17.57
CA ARG A 96 -12.07 -3.48 18.00
C ARG A 96 -13.25 -3.10 17.10
N PHE A 97 -13.10 -3.33 15.79
CA PHE A 97 -14.10 -3.01 14.79
C PHE A 97 -15.04 -4.18 14.44
N GLY A 98 -14.90 -5.35 15.09
CA GLY A 98 -15.77 -6.50 14.92
C GLY A 98 -15.66 -7.18 13.56
N VAL A 99 -14.45 -7.20 12.98
CA VAL A 99 -14.14 -7.78 11.65
C VAL A 99 -13.01 -8.81 11.68
N GLU A 100 -12.61 -9.28 12.86
CA GLU A 100 -11.47 -10.17 13.06
C GLU A 100 -11.57 -11.48 12.25
N GLU A 101 -12.77 -12.03 12.09
CA GLU A 101 -13.00 -13.25 11.32
C GLU A 101 -12.77 -13.07 9.81
N ARG A 102 -12.69 -11.81 9.33
CA ARG A 102 -12.48 -11.47 7.94
C ARG A 102 -11.04 -11.06 7.62
N ILE A 103 -10.26 -10.75 8.65
CA ILE A 103 -8.89 -10.24 8.50
C ILE A 103 -7.90 -11.36 8.79
N ARG A 104 -7.04 -11.63 7.83
CA ARG A 104 -5.89 -12.50 8.02
C ARG A 104 -4.60 -11.69 7.94
N GLY A 105 -3.95 -11.43 9.07
CA GLY A 105 -2.64 -10.80 9.14
C GLY A 105 -1.52 -11.79 8.83
N ILE A 106 -0.54 -11.36 8.04
CA ILE A 106 0.60 -12.14 7.58
C ILE A 106 1.85 -11.27 7.70
N VAL A 107 2.80 -11.71 8.53
CA VAL A 107 4.11 -11.05 8.63
C VAL A 107 5.00 -11.60 7.51
N SER A 108 5.28 -10.77 6.52
CA SER A 108 6.15 -11.15 5.38
C SER A 108 6.61 -9.90 4.64
N PRO A 109 7.85 -9.88 4.13
CA PRO A 109 8.24 -8.94 3.07
C PRO A 109 7.32 -9.13 1.85
N ILE A 110 6.96 -8.02 1.19
CA ILE A 110 6.07 -8.07 0.01
C ILE A 110 6.68 -8.93 -1.10
N GLU A 111 7.98 -8.82 -1.33
CA GLU A 111 8.70 -9.58 -2.35
C GLU A 111 8.66 -11.10 -2.13
N GLU A 112 8.57 -11.55 -0.90
CA GLU A 112 8.56 -12.98 -0.54
C GLU A 112 7.16 -13.58 -0.44
N PHE A 113 6.12 -12.73 -0.30
CA PHE A 113 4.76 -13.21 -0.18
C PHE A 113 4.25 -13.77 -1.52
N GLU A 114 3.94 -15.06 -1.55
CA GLU A 114 3.42 -15.78 -2.72
C GLU A 114 1.90 -15.97 -2.63
N PHE A 115 1.25 -15.93 -3.77
CA PHE A 115 -0.18 -16.19 -3.89
C PHE A 115 -0.53 -16.84 -5.24
N ALA A 116 -1.61 -17.63 -5.23
CA ALA A 116 -2.02 -18.36 -6.42
C ALA A 116 -2.67 -17.45 -7.47
N PRO A 117 -2.62 -17.82 -8.75
CA PRO A 117 -3.37 -17.14 -9.81
C PRO A 117 -4.87 -17.09 -9.53
N ASP A 118 -5.56 -16.11 -10.11
CA ASP A 118 -7.02 -15.94 -10.08
C ASP A 118 -7.63 -16.07 -8.66
N THR A 119 -6.93 -15.52 -7.65
CA THR A 119 -7.30 -15.68 -6.25
C THR A 119 -8.12 -14.50 -5.71
N TYR A 120 -7.76 -13.27 -6.09
CA TYR A 120 -8.27 -12.06 -5.47
C TYR A 120 -9.23 -11.30 -6.38
N ASP A 121 -10.27 -10.73 -5.79
CA ASP A 121 -11.17 -9.78 -6.43
C ASP A 121 -10.58 -8.37 -6.43
N LEU A 122 -9.81 -8.04 -5.37
CA LEU A 122 -9.13 -6.76 -5.23
C LEU A 122 -7.71 -6.97 -4.67
N ILE A 123 -6.70 -6.39 -5.31
CA ILE A 123 -5.35 -6.30 -4.75
C ILE A 123 -5.01 -4.83 -4.56
N LEU A 124 -4.59 -4.48 -3.35
CA LEU A 124 -4.12 -3.15 -2.97
C LEU A 124 -2.62 -3.16 -2.74
N ALA A 125 -1.95 -2.08 -3.14
CA ALA A 125 -0.64 -1.71 -2.65
C ALA A 125 -0.59 -0.17 -2.57
N VAL A 126 -0.69 0.35 -1.34
CA VAL A 126 -0.81 1.78 -1.10
C VAL A 126 0.40 2.28 -0.32
N SER A 127 1.29 2.99 -1.00
CA SER A 127 2.57 3.48 -0.45
C SER A 127 3.35 2.34 0.22
N ALA A 128 3.58 1.28 -0.54
CA ALA A 128 4.19 0.06 -0.04
C ALA A 128 5.18 -0.58 -1.03
N LEU A 129 4.90 -0.55 -2.34
CA LEU A 129 5.76 -1.19 -3.35
C LEU A 129 7.12 -0.51 -3.51
N GLU A 130 7.24 0.76 -3.20
CA GLU A 130 8.49 1.50 -3.16
C GLU A 130 9.47 1.01 -2.09
N HIS A 131 9.00 0.18 -1.15
CA HIS A 131 9.78 -0.45 -0.08
C HIS A 131 10.17 -1.91 -0.36
N ILE A 132 9.96 -2.38 -1.59
CA ILE A 132 10.50 -3.66 -2.07
C ILE A 132 12.02 -3.55 -2.25
N ASP A 133 12.73 -4.67 -2.05
CA ASP A 133 14.20 -4.73 -2.03
C ASP A 133 14.90 -4.26 -3.31
N SER A 134 14.23 -4.36 -4.48
CA SER A 134 14.83 -4.00 -5.77
C SER A 134 13.78 -3.69 -6.84
N LYS A 135 14.21 -2.98 -7.89
CA LYS A 135 13.38 -2.73 -9.07
C LYS A 135 12.96 -4.04 -9.76
N GLU A 136 13.83 -5.03 -9.77
CA GLU A 136 13.56 -6.36 -10.33
C GLU A 136 12.42 -7.04 -9.58
N SER A 137 12.47 -7.04 -8.25
CA SER A 137 11.43 -7.57 -7.38
C SER A 137 10.13 -6.77 -7.48
N PHE A 138 10.21 -5.45 -7.62
CA PHE A 138 9.06 -4.59 -7.90
C PHE A 138 8.33 -5.02 -9.18
N VAL A 139 9.05 -5.15 -10.29
CA VAL A 139 8.47 -5.58 -11.58
C VAL A 139 7.93 -7.02 -11.50
N LYS A 140 8.64 -7.90 -10.80
CA LYS A 140 8.19 -9.29 -10.57
C LYS A 140 6.87 -9.29 -9.79
N LYS A 141 6.78 -8.52 -8.69
CA LYS A 141 5.57 -8.44 -7.86
C LYS A 141 4.37 -7.89 -8.63
N LEU A 142 4.55 -6.88 -9.47
CA LEU A 142 3.48 -6.38 -10.35
C LEU A 142 2.93 -7.47 -11.28
N LYS A 143 3.80 -8.34 -11.83
CA LYS A 143 3.37 -9.47 -12.66
C LYS A 143 2.61 -10.52 -11.84
N GLU A 144 3.07 -10.82 -10.63
CA GLU A 144 2.37 -11.71 -9.71
C GLU A 144 0.98 -11.16 -9.36
N MET A 145 0.87 -9.84 -9.08
CA MET A 145 -0.42 -9.18 -8.85
C MET A 145 -1.36 -9.30 -10.07
N ARG A 146 -0.82 -9.09 -11.29
CA ARG A 146 -1.58 -9.27 -12.52
C ARG A 146 -2.13 -10.69 -12.65
N ASP A 147 -1.31 -11.68 -12.33
CA ASP A 147 -1.68 -13.10 -12.47
C ASP A 147 -2.59 -13.56 -11.31
N GLY A 148 -2.47 -12.95 -10.13
CA GLY A 148 -3.25 -13.26 -8.94
C GLY A 148 -4.67 -12.71 -8.90
N ILE A 149 -4.97 -11.72 -9.75
CA ILE A 149 -6.30 -11.11 -9.81
C ILE A 149 -7.25 -11.94 -10.67
N LYS A 150 -8.49 -12.13 -10.21
CA LYS A 150 -9.55 -12.80 -10.97
C LYS A 150 -10.00 -11.99 -12.19
N PRO A 151 -10.65 -12.63 -13.20
CA PRO A 151 -11.39 -11.89 -14.21
C PRO A 151 -12.38 -10.91 -13.55
N GLN A 152 -12.48 -9.70 -14.07
CA GLN A 152 -13.25 -8.56 -13.54
C GLN A 152 -12.69 -7.99 -12.21
N GLY A 153 -11.66 -8.58 -11.63
CA GLY A 153 -11.00 -8.06 -10.43
C GLY A 153 -10.18 -6.79 -10.69
N VAL A 154 -9.84 -6.09 -9.62
CA VAL A 154 -9.20 -4.77 -9.68
C VAL A 154 -7.86 -4.79 -8.95
N VAL A 155 -6.86 -4.16 -9.55
CA VAL A 155 -5.59 -3.82 -8.88
C VAL A 155 -5.57 -2.31 -8.64
N CYS A 156 -5.31 -1.90 -7.39
CA CYS A 156 -5.22 -0.50 -6.98
C CYS A 156 -3.82 -0.20 -6.43
N LEU A 157 -3.08 0.60 -7.16
CA LEU A 157 -1.71 0.98 -6.84
C LEU A 157 -1.64 2.47 -6.50
N VAL A 158 -0.98 2.79 -5.40
CA VAL A 158 -0.56 4.14 -5.04
C VAL A 158 0.92 4.07 -4.69
N VAL A 159 1.77 4.63 -5.55
CA VAL A 159 3.23 4.49 -5.47
C VAL A 159 3.89 5.85 -5.51
N ASN A 160 4.84 6.08 -4.61
CA ASN A 160 5.69 7.27 -4.63
C ASN A 160 6.79 7.12 -5.69
N SER A 161 7.06 8.22 -6.41
CA SER A 161 8.09 8.29 -7.45
C SER A 161 8.81 9.63 -7.40
N GLU A 162 10.02 9.70 -7.93
CA GLU A 162 10.86 10.90 -7.91
C GLU A 162 10.98 11.52 -6.51
N VAL A 163 11.11 10.66 -5.50
CA VAL A 163 11.21 11.09 -4.12
C VAL A 163 12.52 11.84 -3.91
N ARG A 164 12.42 13.04 -3.35
CA ARG A 164 13.56 13.89 -2.96
C ARG A 164 13.34 14.34 -1.53
N GLU A 165 14.40 14.38 -0.78
CA GLU A 165 14.35 14.79 0.62
C GLU A 165 15.40 15.87 0.88
N LYS A 166 15.04 16.90 1.63
CA LYS A 166 15.93 18.00 2.02
C LYS A 166 15.78 18.31 3.49
N ASN A 167 16.90 18.63 4.12
CA ASN A 167 16.87 19.25 5.44
C ASN A 167 16.16 20.61 5.33
N LYS A 168 15.11 20.81 6.11
CA LYS A 168 14.28 22.01 6.03
C LYS A 168 15.00 23.28 6.51
N GLU A 169 15.96 23.15 7.42
CA GLU A 169 16.71 24.28 7.99
C GLU A 169 17.91 24.67 7.12
N THR A 170 18.68 23.67 6.68
CA THR A 170 19.93 23.91 5.92
C THR A 170 19.73 23.94 4.42
N GLY A 171 18.66 23.32 3.91
CA GLY A 171 18.39 23.14 2.49
C GLY A 171 19.26 22.05 1.84
N GLU A 172 20.08 21.35 2.61
CA GLU A 172 20.93 20.27 2.11
C GLU A 172 20.08 19.08 1.65
N ASP A 173 20.51 18.46 0.53
CA ASP A 173 19.88 17.24 0.03
C ASP A 173 20.18 16.08 0.97
N LEU A 174 19.12 15.35 1.37
CA LEU A 174 19.19 14.12 2.15
C LEU A 174 18.91 12.92 1.24
N PHE A 175 19.37 11.74 1.66
CA PHE A 175 19.06 10.52 0.93
C PHE A 175 17.64 10.05 1.31
N PRO A 176 16.69 9.96 0.36
CA PRO A 176 15.35 9.46 0.64
C PRO A 176 15.40 7.99 1.09
N GLN A 177 14.61 7.66 2.10
CA GLN A 177 14.57 6.30 2.65
C GLN A 177 13.55 5.43 1.89
N PHE A 178 13.82 5.22 0.61
CA PHE A 178 13.03 4.39 -0.31
C PHE A 178 13.97 3.46 -1.06
N GLU A 179 13.68 2.16 -1.05
CA GLU A 179 14.51 1.16 -1.72
C GLU A 179 14.35 1.23 -3.24
N VAL A 180 13.13 1.50 -3.70
CA VAL A 180 12.81 1.68 -5.12
C VAL A 180 12.28 3.10 -5.35
N ASN A 181 13.15 3.97 -5.85
CA ASN A 181 12.80 5.36 -6.19
C ASN A 181 12.95 5.58 -7.70
N LEU A 182 11.87 5.36 -8.42
CA LEU A 182 11.85 5.46 -9.89
C LEU A 182 11.47 6.88 -10.36
N PRO A 183 12.00 7.32 -11.55
CA PRO A 183 11.40 8.43 -12.26
C PRO A 183 9.92 8.16 -12.56
N THR A 184 9.09 9.20 -12.47
CA THR A 184 7.63 9.07 -12.65
C THR A 184 7.25 8.48 -14.01
N GLU A 185 7.93 8.92 -15.08
CA GLU A 185 7.70 8.41 -16.45
C GLU A 185 8.04 6.93 -16.54
N GLU A 186 9.17 6.51 -15.98
CA GLU A 186 9.59 5.10 -15.97
C GLU A 186 8.60 4.22 -15.19
N LEU A 187 8.13 4.69 -14.02
CA LEU A 187 7.10 3.99 -13.25
C LEU A 187 5.82 3.80 -14.08
N GLN A 188 5.36 4.88 -14.75
CA GLN A 188 4.15 4.81 -15.58
C GLN A 188 4.32 3.82 -16.76
N GLU A 189 5.48 3.81 -17.42
CA GLU A 189 5.79 2.85 -18.50
C GLU A 189 5.75 1.39 -17.99
N ILE A 190 6.36 1.12 -16.82
CA ILE A 190 6.35 -0.20 -16.20
C ILE A 190 4.92 -0.65 -15.91
N LEU A 191 4.10 0.23 -15.32
CA LEU A 191 2.70 -0.07 -14.98
C LEU A 191 1.88 -0.35 -16.25
N GLN A 192 1.94 0.53 -17.25
CA GLN A 192 1.23 0.36 -18.52
C GLN A 192 1.63 -0.93 -19.24
N LYS A 193 2.92 -1.23 -19.30
CA LYS A 193 3.42 -2.46 -19.93
C LYS A 193 3.00 -3.72 -19.18
N THR A 194 2.98 -3.68 -17.85
CA THR A 194 2.62 -4.85 -17.03
C THR A 194 1.14 -5.19 -17.17
N PHE A 195 0.28 -4.18 -17.23
CA PHE A 195 -1.17 -4.34 -17.28
C PHE A 195 -1.74 -3.99 -18.67
N ASP A 196 -0.94 -4.23 -19.73
CA ASP A 196 -1.38 -4.01 -21.10
C ASP A 196 -2.66 -4.78 -21.41
N GLY A 197 -3.60 -4.12 -22.09
CA GLY A 197 -4.91 -4.69 -22.43
C GLY A 197 -5.94 -4.69 -21.29
N TRP A 198 -5.61 -4.15 -20.11
CA TRP A 198 -6.57 -4.00 -19.01
C TRP A 198 -7.30 -2.66 -19.08
N GLU A 199 -8.49 -2.59 -18.50
CA GLU A 199 -9.24 -1.35 -18.38
C GLU A 199 -8.61 -0.44 -17.31
N VAL A 200 -8.26 0.79 -17.69
CA VAL A 200 -7.76 1.80 -16.77
C VAL A 200 -8.94 2.55 -16.15
N LEU A 201 -9.22 2.28 -14.88
CA LEU A 201 -10.26 2.97 -14.11
C LEU A 201 -9.78 4.33 -13.57
N LYS A 202 -8.50 4.44 -13.23
CA LYS A 202 -7.89 5.69 -12.77
C LYS A 202 -6.39 5.69 -13.06
N SER A 203 -5.91 6.81 -13.58
CA SER A 203 -4.48 7.09 -13.74
C SER A 203 -4.24 8.55 -13.43
N THR A 204 -3.55 8.84 -12.33
CA THR A 204 -3.23 10.21 -11.91
C THR A 204 -1.85 10.31 -11.30
N VAL A 205 -1.21 11.45 -11.52
CA VAL A 205 0.03 11.84 -10.85
C VAL A 205 -0.24 13.11 -10.06
N ARG A 206 0.16 13.12 -8.79
CA ARG A 206 0.02 14.30 -7.92
C ARG A 206 1.32 14.58 -7.20
N ALA A 207 1.88 15.76 -7.40
CA ALA A 207 2.98 16.24 -6.59
C ALA A 207 2.51 16.46 -5.14
N GLN A 208 3.28 15.95 -4.20
CA GLN A 208 3.03 16.09 -2.76
C GLN A 208 4.31 16.46 -2.03
N LYS A 209 4.14 17.11 -0.89
CA LYS A 209 5.21 17.45 0.03
C LYS A 209 4.79 17.08 1.44
N TYR A 210 5.72 16.51 2.18
CA TYR A 210 5.54 16.12 3.58
C TYR A 210 6.69 16.67 4.41
N GLU A 211 6.38 17.04 5.65
CA GLU A 211 7.41 17.28 6.67
C GLU A 211 7.56 16.00 7.48
N ILE A 212 8.79 15.49 7.54
CA ILE A 212 9.11 14.25 8.23
C ILE A 212 10.14 14.54 9.31
N PRO A 213 9.86 14.20 10.58
CA PRO A 213 10.88 14.25 11.62
C PRO A 213 11.95 13.20 11.33
N ARG A 214 13.21 13.62 11.35
CA ARG A 214 14.39 12.77 11.25
C ARG A 214 15.23 12.94 12.47
N GLU A 215 16.17 12.04 12.69
CA GLU A 215 17.12 12.17 13.81
C GLU A 215 17.93 13.48 13.66
N GLY A 216 17.68 14.43 14.55
CA GLY A 216 18.37 15.71 14.60
C GLY A 216 17.88 16.81 13.66
N CYS A 217 16.85 16.60 12.83
CA CYS A 217 16.29 17.63 11.97
C CYS A 217 14.85 17.35 11.55
N VAL A 218 14.21 18.33 10.94
CA VAL A 218 12.97 18.15 10.17
C VAL A 218 13.34 18.18 8.69
N SER A 219 12.93 17.18 7.94
CA SER A 219 13.10 17.14 6.49
C SER A 219 11.81 17.51 5.75
N GLU A 220 11.95 18.09 4.57
CA GLU A 220 10.90 18.22 3.56
C GLU A 220 11.11 17.10 2.52
N LEU A 221 10.15 16.18 2.44
CA LEU A 221 10.08 15.16 1.42
C LEU A 221 9.14 15.61 0.31
N SER A 222 9.59 15.64 -0.93
CA SER A 222 8.79 15.90 -2.12
C SER A 222 8.72 14.65 -2.99
N THR A 223 7.53 14.36 -3.53
CA THR A 223 7.29 13.16 -4.33
C THR A 223 6.18 13.38 -5.35
N ASN A 224 6.20 12.63 -6.44
CA ASN A 224 5.07 12.44 -7.32
C ASN A 224 4.35 11.13 -6.95
N VAL A 225 3.14 11.26 -6.42
CA VAL A 225 2.30 10.09 -6.08
C VAL A 225 1.54 9.66 -7.33
N VAL A 226 1.89 8.50 -7.85
CA VAL A 226 1.21 7.83 -8.96
C VAL A 226 0.08 6.98 -8.39
N THR A 227 -1.17 7.28 -8.77
CA THR A 227 -2.32 6.41 -8.50
C THR A 227 -2.71 5.74 -9.79
N TYR A 228 -2.68 4.41 -9.81
CA TYR A 228 -3.02 3.60 -10.97
C TYR A 228 -3.98 2.49 -10.56
N VAL A 229 -5.20 2.54 -11.09
CA VAL A 229 -6.26 1.56 -10.80
C VAL A 229 -6.70 0.93 -12.12
N ILE A 230 -6.59 -0.37 -12.17
CA ILE A 230 -6.84 -1.15 -13.39
C ILE A 230 -7.74 -2.34 -13.08
N ARG A 231 -8.59 -2.71 -14.05
CA ARG A 231 -9.47 -3.85 -13.99
C ARG A 231 -9.12 -4.88 -15.08
N ARG A 232 -9.04 -6.14 -14.68
CA ARG A 232 -8.87 -7.25 -15.61
C ARG A 232 -10.18 -7.50 -16.36
N ILE A 233 -10.16 -7.43 -17.70
CA ILE A 233 -11.40 -7.59 -18.50
C ILE A 233 -11.75 -9.06 -18.72
N ARG A 234 -10.73 -9.94 -18.85
CA ARG A 234 -10.89 -11.38 -19.17
C ARG A 234 -9.94 -12.23 -18.34
#